data_307eb9c2cff851d8393d2ce52eb906db
#
_entry.id   307eb9c2cff851d8393d2ce52eb906db
#
_cell.length_a   1.000
_cell.length_b   1.000
_cell.length_c   1.000
_cell.angle_alpha   90.00
_cell.angle_beta   90.00
_cell.angle_gamma   90.00
#
_symmetry.space_group_name_H-M   'P 1'
#
loop_
_entity.id
_entity.type
_entity.pdbx_description
1 polymer ?
#
loop_
_entity_poly.entity_id
_entity_poly.type
_entity_poly.pdbx_seq_one_letter_code
_entity_poly.pdbx_strand_id
1 'polypeptide(L)'
;MIERRKFSELGGADHGWLKAKHHFSFASYYDPSRMGWGALRVWNDDEIAAQAGFPPHPHADMEIITYVREGAITHQDSMGNRGRTEAGDVQVMSAGSGVRHSEYNLEDATTRIFQIWIEPSEIGGKPSWGARPFPKADRSGRFVTLASGMAGDEGALPIRADARVMGATVKAGERVSLPLDPSRHAYLVPARGAVEVDGVRIDARDGAAITEVDRLEIVGLEDAEVVLVDAA
;
A
#
# COMPACT_ATOMS: atom_id res chain seq x y z
N MET A 1 -4.72 0.24 -20.36
CA MET A 1 -4.42 1.72 -20.28
C MET A 1 -3.55 1.99 -19.06
N ILE A 2 -2.55 2.91 -19.15
CA ILE A 2 -1.70 3.32 -17.99
C ILE A 2 -1.74 4.84 -17.86
N GLU A 3 -2.18 5.33 -16.69
CA GLU A 3 -2.20 6.74 -16.34
C GLU A 3 -1.17 6.99 -15.24
N ARG A 4 -0.10 7.75 -15.54
CA ARG A 4 0.88 8.19 -14.56
C ARG A 4 0.33 9.34 -13.73
N ARG A 5 0.44 9.24 -12.41
CA ARG A 5 0.10 10.27 -11.43
C ARG A 5 1.36 10.72 -10.71
N LYS A 6 1.90 11.87 -11.09
CA LYS A 6 3.18 12.35 -10.56
C LYS A 6 3.06 12.71 -9.08
N PHE A 7 4.05 12.33 -8.30
CA PHE A 7 4.13 12.65 -6.87
C PHE A 7 4.01 14.16 -6.57
N SER A 8 4.61 14.99 -7.42
CA SER A 8 4.54 16.45 -7.30
C SER A 8 3.13 17.04 -7.47
N GLU A 9 2.22 16.29 -8.12
CA GLU A 9 0.85 16.71 -8.44
C GLU A 9 -0.19 16.09 -7.48
N LEU A 10 0.25 15.23 -6.55
CA LEU A 10 -0.63 14.62 -5.55
C LEU A 10 -1.11 15.64 -4.52
N GLY A 11 -2.32 15.45 -4.03
CA GLY A 11 -2.82 16.13 -2.85
C GLY A 11 -1.94 15.87 -1.62
N GLY A 12 -2.18 16.59 -0.54
CA GLY A 12 -1.42 16.33 0.66
C GLY A 12 -1.81 17.24 1.83
N ALA A 13 -1.21 16.93 2.99
CA ALA A 13 -1.37 17.69 4.22
C ALA A 13 -0.02 17.73 4.97
N ASP A 14 0.21 18.82 5.72
CA ASP A 14 1.33 18.96 6.63
C ASP A 14 0.79 19.37 8.01
N HIS A 15 0.94 18.47 8.98
CA HIS A 15 0.52 18.68 10.37
C HIS A 15 1.73 18.88 11.31
N GLY A 16 2.92 19.13 10.76
CA GLY A 16 4.16 19.22 11.49
C GLY A 16 4.76 17.83 11.78
N TRP A 17 4.06 17.03 12.57
CA TRP A 17 4.48 15.65 12.87
C TRP A 17 4.19 14.64 11.74
N LEU A 18 3.26 14.96 10.84
CA LEU A 18 2.85 14.15 9.69
C LEU A 18 2.94 15.00 8.42
N LYS A 19 3.71 14.54 7.44
CA LYS A 19 3.65 15.02 6.06
C LYS A 19 3.07 13.92 5.21
N ALA A 20 1.87 14.16 4.66
CA ALA A 20 1.13 13.17 3.88
C ALA A 20 1.00 13.61 2.43
N LYS A 21 1.10 12.65 1.50
CA LYS A 21 0.69 12.79 0.11
C LYS A 21 -0.44 11.81 -0.19
N HIS A 22 -1.45 12.29 -0.91
CA HIS A 22 -2.68 11.54 -1.17
C HIS A 22 -2.80 11.23 -2.66
N HIS A 23 -2.73 9.95 -3.05
CA HIS A 23 -2.97 9.51 -4.42
C HIS A 23 -4.46 9.59 -4.79
N PHE A 24 -5.32 9.49 -3.79
CA PHE A 24 -6.79 9.58 -3.88
C PHE A 24 -7.33 10.62 -2.92
N SER A 25 -8.59 11.02 -3.11
CA SER A 25 -9.30 11.92 -2.21
C SER A 25 -9.32 11.38 -0.78
N PHE A 26 -8.81 12.18 0.15
CA PHE A 26 -8.67 11.81 1.55
C PHE A 26 -8.71 13.04 2.45
N ALA A 27 -9.39 12.95 3.59
CA ALA A 27 -9.58 14.05 4.55
C ALA A 27 -10.08 15.33 3.87
N SER A 28 -9.32 16.42 3.92
CA SER A 28 -9.66 17.69 3.28
C SER A 28 -9.29 17.79 1.80
N TYR A 29 -8.48 16.84 1.28
CA TYR A 29 -8.17 16.80 -0.14
C TYR A 29 -9.30 16.13 -0.92
N TYR A 30 -9.85 16.83 -1.88
CA TYR A 30 -10.95 16.33 -2.71
C TYR A 30 -10.68 16.58 -4.19
N ASP A 31 -10.64 15.48 -4.96
CA ASP A 31 -10.58 15.45 -6.40
C ASP A 31 -11.61 14.41 -6.91
N PRO A 32 -12.69 14.83 -7.58
CA PRO A 32 -13.74 13.90 -8.03
C PRO A 32 -13.27 12.86 -9.04
N SER A 33 -12.13 13.07 -9.71
CA SER A 33 -11.51 12.10 -10.62
C SER A 33 -10.64 11.06 -9.90
N ARG A 34 -10.40 11.25 -8.59
CA ARG A 34 -9.52 10.40 -7.76
C ARG A 34 -10.23 9.93 -6.48
N MET A 35 -11.43 9.39 -6.62
CA MET A 35 -12.21 8.88 -5.49
C MET A 35 -11.82 7.45 -5.10
N GLY A 36 -11.21 6.70 -6.01
CA GLY A 36 -10.76 5.32 -5.85
C GLY A 36 -10.27 4.75 -7.18
N TRP A 37 -9.86 3.46 -7.16
CA TRP A 37 -9.46 2.70 -8.33
C TRP A 37 -9.85 1.24 -8.14
N GLY A 38 -10.99 0.79 -8.73
CA GLY A 38 -11.65 -0.43 -8.29
C GLY A 38 -11.98 -0.34 -6.79
N ALA A 39 -11.78 -1.40 -6.05
CA ALA A 39 -11.93 -1.42 -4.59
C ALA A 39 -10.84 -0.65 -3.82
N LEU A 40 -9.75 -0.21 -4.46
CA LEU A 40 -8.73 0.62 -3.83
C LEU A 40 -9.28 2.02 -3.55
N ARG A 41 -9.41 2.38 -2.27
CA ARG A 41 -10.03 3.64 -1.84
C ARG A 41 -9.02 4.70 -1.41
N VAL A 42 -7.93 4.31 -0.77
CA VAL A 42 -6.89 5.22 -0.26
C VAL A 42 -5.51 4.65 -0.56
N TRP A 43 -4.61 5.53 -0.98
CA TRP A 43 -3.18 5.32 -0.94
C TRP A 43 -2.52 6.61 -0.47
N ASN A 44 -2.08 6.62 0.77
CA ASN A 44 -1.33 7.72 1.33
C ASN A 44 0.15 7.35 1.42
N ASP A 45 0.99 8.33 1.16
CA ASP A 45 2.44 8.29 1.35
C ASP A 45 2.77 9.21 2.51
N ASP A 46 2.99 8.62 3.68
CA ASP A 46 3.11 9.33 4.95
C ASP A 46 4.55 9.33 5.46
N GLU A 47 5.01 10.50 5.89
CA GLU A 47 6.25 10.72 6.63
C GLU A 47 5.88 11.14 8.06
N ILE A 48 6.18 10.26 9.03
CA ILE A 48 5.80 10.42 10.45
C ILE A 48 7.07 10.76 11.23
N ALA A 49 7.07 11.92 11.89
CA ALA A 49 8.20 12.35 12.70
C ALA A 49 8.54 11.38 13.83
N ALA A 50 9.77 11.42 14.31
CA ALA A 50 10.20 10.64 15.48
C ALA A 50 9.29 10.87 16.68
N GLN A 51 8.97 9.80 17.41
CA GLN A 51 8.14 9.81 18.62
C GLN A 51 6.73 10.41 18.44
N ALA A 52 6.18 10.34 17.20
CA ALA A 52 4.86 10.83 16.86
C ALA A 52 4.01 9.75 16.15
N GLY A 53 2.74 10.00 15.98
CA GLY A 53 1.85 9.05 15.28
C GLY A 53 0.38 9.40 15.44
N PHE A 54 -0.46 8.50 14.94
CA PHE A 54 -1.89 8.59 14.98
C PHE A 54 -2.41 8.09 16.33
N PRO A 55 -3.03 8.97 17.17
CA PRO A 55 -3.62 8.55 18.43
C PRO A 55 -4.82 7.61 18.22
N PRO A 56 -5.36 6.96 19.26
CA PRO A 56 -6.47 6.02 19.14
C PRO A 56 -7.69 6.61 18.41
N HIS A 57 -7.99 6.06 17.24
CA HIS A 57 -9.10 6.46 16.37
C HIS A 57 -9.85 5.23 15.85
N PRO A 58 -11.16 5.37 15.48
CA PRO A 58 -11.98 4.24 15.06
C PRO A 58 -11.93 4.01 13.57
N HIS A 59 -12.10 2.74 13.16
CA HIS A 59 -12.41 2.31 11.80
C HIS A 59 -13.51 1.25 11.82
N ALA A 60 -14.28 1.16 10.75
CA ALA A 60 -15.22 0.09 10.45
C ALA A 60 -15.23 -0.16 8.94
N ASP A 61 -15.53 -1.39 8.53
CA ASP A 61 -15.76 -1.79 7.15
C ASP A 61 -14.66 -1.30 6.18
N MET A 62 -13.39 -1.56 6.55
CA MET A 62 -12.23 -1.21 5.74
C MET A 62 -11.10 -2.21 5.97
N GLU A 63 -10.41 -2.57 4.90
CA GLU A 63 -9.15 -3.31 4.94
C GLU A 63 -8.01 -2.30 4.88
N ILE A 64 -7.21 -2.22 5.93
CA ILE A 64 -6.14 -1.24 6.10
C ILE A 64 -4.79 -1.96 6.09
N ILE A 65 -3.98 -1.65 5.09
CA ILE A 65 -2.67 -2.26 4.88
C ILE A 65 -1.60 -1.18 5.04
N THR A 66 -0.64 -1.40 5.93
CA THR A 66 0.52 -0.52 6.09
C THR A 66 1.76 -1.23 5.55
N TYR A 67 2.36 -0.66 4.52
CA TYR A 67 3.67 -1.04 3.99
C TYR A 67 4.72 -0.07 4.51
N VAL A 68 5.70 -0.55 5.29
CA VAL A 68 6.76 0.30 5.83
C VAL A 68 7.89 0.43 4.83
N ARG A 69 8.14 1.66 4.35
CA ARG A 69 9.22 1.96 3.40
C ARG A 69 10.56 2.19 4.12
N GLU A 70 10.51 2.87 5.27
CA GLU A 70 11.68 3.25 6.07
C GLU A 70 11.29 3.37 7.55
N GLY A 71 12.18 2.96 8.45
CA GLY A 71 11.92 2.96 9.89
C GLY A 71 11.02 1.83 10.33
N ALA A 72 10.14 2.09 11.28
CA ALA A 72 9.15 1.15 11.77
C ALA A 72 7.91 1.86 12.31
N ILE A 73 6.77 1.17 12.28
CA ILE A 73 5.52 1.62 12.88
C ILE A 73 5.06 0.65 13.97
N THR A 74 4.60 1.17 15.10
CA THR A 74 4.03 0.38 16.18
C THR A 74 2.53 0.55 16.22
N HIS A 75 1.82 -0.56 16.02
CA HIS A 75 0.36 -0.66 16.10
C HIS A 75 -0.06 -1.11 17.49
N GLN A 76 -1.20 -0.60 17.94
CA GLN A 76 -1.95 -1.09 19.10
C GLN A 76 -3.43 -0.90 18.87
N ASP A 77 -4.26 -1.90 19.26
CA ASP A 77 -5.70 -1.83 19.02
C ASP A 77 -6.56 -2.25 20.23
N SER A 78 -7.88 -2.01 20.09
CA SER A 78 -8.88 -2.33 21.11
C SER A 78 -9.15 -3.83 21.29
N MET A 79 -8.59 -4.68 20.41
CA MET A 79 -8.65 -6.14 20.55
C MET A 79 -7.50 -6.68 21.43
N GLY A 80 -6.56 -5.83 21.84
CA GLY A 80 -5.38 -6.19 22.62
C GLY A 80 -4.16 -6.56 21.78
N ASN A 81 -4.22 -6.39 20.45
CA ASN A 81 -3.04 -6.60 19.62
C ASN A 81 -2.06 -5.43 19.80
N ARG A 82 -0.78 -5.78 19.75
CA ARG A 82 0.34 -4.84 19.68
C ARG A 82 1.46 -5.45 18.85
N GLY A 83 2.02 -4.68 17.94
CA GLY A 83 3.15 -5.13 17.14
C GLY A 83 3.91 -3.98 16.51
N ARG A 84 5.18 -4.26 16.16
CA ARG A 84 6.07 -3.36 15.46
C ARG A 84 6.37 -3.95 14.08
N THR A 85 6.15 -3.16 13.04
CA THR A 85 6.37 -3.54 11.64
C THR A 85 7.52 -2.71 11.09
N GLU A 86 8.54 -3.36 10.56
CA GLU A 86 9.78 -2.75 10.09
C GLU A 86 9.79 -2.50 8.58
N ALA A 87 10.79 -1.75 8.11
CA ALA A 87 10.95 -1.43 6.70
C ALA A 87 11.04 -2.69 5.81
N GLY A 88 10.18 -2.73 4.79
CA GLY A 88 10.00 -3.87 3.88
C GLY A 88 8.89 -4.83 4.29
N ASP A 89 8.37 -4.72 5.51
CA ASP A 89 7.33 -5.57 6.06
C ASP A 89 5.95 -4.92 5.94
N VAL A 90 4.92 -5.72 6.21
CA VAL A 90 3.51 -5.35 6.07
C VAL A 90 2.74 -5.73 7.32
N GLN A 91 1.82 -4.87 7.71
CA GLN A 91 0.74 -5.20 8.62
C GLN A 91 -0.62 -4.98 7.95
N VAL A 92 -1.62 -5.73 8.38
CA VAL A 92 -2.99 -5.65 7.92
C VAL A 92 -3.93 -5.56 9.11
N MET A 93 -4.89 -4.64 9.04
CA MET A 93 -6.03 -4.56 9.95
C MET A 93 -7.33 -4.63 9.13
N SER A 94 -8.10 -5.69 9.32
CA SER A 94 -9.49 -5.76 8.87
C SER A 94 -10.36 -5.11 9.93
N ALA A 95 -10.96 -3.97 9.65
CA ALA A 95 -11.73 -3.22 10.63
C ALA A 95 -13.06 -3.86 10.97
N GLY A 96 -13.68 -4.58 10.01
CA GLY A 96 -14.93 -5.32 10.22
C GLY A 96 -16.01 -4.47 10.88
N SER A 97 -16.68 -5.01 11.88
CA SER A 97 -17.77 -4.33 12.62
C SER A 97 -17.32 -3.15 13.49
N GLY A 98 -16.01 -2.89 13.57
CA GLY A 98 -15.44 -1.75 14.28
C GLY A 98 -14.25 -2.11 15.16
N VAL A 99 -13.23 -1.27 15.10
CA VAL A 99 -12.01 -1.35 15.90
C VAL A 99 -11.50 0.07 16.17
N ARG A 100 -10.85 0.26 17.31
CA ARG A 100 -10.04 1.47 17.57
C ARG A 100 -8.57 1.07 17.58
N HIS A 101 -7.73 1.83 16.90
CA HIS A 101 -6.30 1.58 16.89
C HIS A 101 -5.49 2.87 16.93
N SER A 102 -4.20 2.70 17.21
CA SER A 102 -3.19 3.72 17.12
C SER A 102 -1.99 3.20 16.34
N GLU A 103 -1.30 4.08 15.63
CA GLU A 103 -0.07 3.78 14.89
C GLU A 103 0.97 4.85 15.20
N TYR A 104 2.05 4.47 15.89
CA TYR A 104 3.08 5.39 16.32
C TYR A 104 4.44 5.02 15.73
N ASN A 105 5.16 6.03 15.28
CA ASN A 105 6.59 5.97 15.09
C ASN A 105 7.26 6.14 16.47
N LEU A 106 7.71 5.05 17.06
CA LEU A 106 8.45 5.05 18.33
C LEU A 106 9.97 5.03 18.13
N GLU A 107 10.42 5.26 16.89
CA GLU A 107 11.84 5.35 16.53
C GLU A 107 12.36 6.78 16.73
N ASP A 108 13.70 6.93 16.75
CA ASP A 108 14.37 8.23 16.91
C ASP A 108 14.53 9.00 15.58
N ALA A 109 14.08 8.42 14.47
CA ALA A 109 14.10 9.00 13.12
C ALA A 109 12.71 8.99 12.49
N THR A 110 12.55 9.74 11.40
CA THR A 110 11.31 9.73 10.60
C THR A 110 11.02 8.35 10.05
N THR A 111 9.80 7.86 10.24
CA THR A 111 9.27 6.66 9.61
C THR A 111 8.48 7.04 8.36
N ARG A 112 8.63 6.26 7.28
CA ARG A 112 7.92 6.44 6.01
C ARG A 112 7.11 5.20 5.68
N ILE A 113 5.82 5.38 5.42
CA ILE A 113 4.89 4.29 5.14
C ILE A 113 4.05 4.58 3.89
N PHE A 114 3.54 3.52 3.27
CA PHE A 114 2.32 3.58 2.48
C PHE A 114 1.16 3.08 3.34
N GLN A 115 0.13 3.90 3.45
CA GLN A 115 -1.14 3.53 4.08
C GLN A 115 -2.14 3.26 2.96
N ILE A 116 -2.56 2.00 2.80
CA ILE A 116 -3.41 1.53 1.71
C ILE A 116 -4.73 1.04 2.29
N TRP A 117 -5.86 1.58 1.80
CA TRP A 117 -7.19 1.16 2.22
C TRP A 117 -7.94 0.58 1.04
N ILE A 118 -8.51 -0.61 1.25
CA ILE A 118 -9.29 -1.35 0.25
C ILE A 118 -10.68 -1.58 0.83
N GLU A 119 -11.71 -1.33 0.03
CA GLU A 119 -13.09 -1.61 0.41
C GLU A 119 -13.29 -3.12 0.53
N PRO A 120 -13.86 -3.62 1.64
CA PRO A 120 -14.10 -5.05 1.79
C PRO A 120 -15.24 -5.52 0.87
N SER A 121 -15.20 -6.80 0.48
CA SER A 121 -16.26 -7.42 -0.31
C SER A 121 -17.57 -7.59 0.47
N GLU A 122 -17.48 -7.63 1.81
CA GLU A 122 -18.60 -7.74 2.73
C GLU A 122 -18.39 -6.85 3.95
N ILE A 123 -19.43 -6.14 4.36
CA ILE A 123 -19.41 -5.29 5.55
C ILE A 123 -19.57 -6.12 6.84
N GLY A 124 -19.08 -5.57 7.96
CA GLY A 124 -19.17 -6.19 9.27
C GLY A 124 -18.13 -7.29 9.50
N GLY A 125 -18.46 -8.26 10.31
CA GLY A 125 -17.57 -9.35 10.70
C GLY A 125 -16.61 -8.96 11.84
N LYS A 126 -15.92 -9.96 12.39
CA LYS A 126 -15.01 -9.74 13.52
C LYS A 126 -13.74 -9.03 13.05
N PRO A 127 -13.33 -7.91 13.68
CA PRO A 127 -12.09 -7.27 13.34
C PRO A 127 -10.88 -8.18 13.63
N SER A 128 -9.79 -7.97 12.88
CA SER A 128 -8.53 -8.72 13.00
C SER A 128 -7.33 -7.84 12.68
N TRP A 129 -6.18 -8.23 13.21
CA TRP A 129 -4.89 -7.62 12.89
C TRP A 129 -3.81 -8.69 12.78
N GLY A 130 -2.84 -8.47 11.89
CA GLY A 130 -1.67 -9.30 11.73
C GLY A 130 -0.54 -8.54 11.04
N ALA A 131 0.69 -8.94 11.34
CA ALA A 131 1.90 -8.45 10.69
C ALA A 131 2.79 -9.62 10.31
N ARG A 132 3.57 -9.45 9.24
CA ARG A 132 4.51 -10.47 8.76
C ARG A 132 5.72 -9.82 8.12
N PRO A 133 6.93 -10.38 8.33
CA PRO A 133 8.11 -10.02 7.56
C PRO A 133 7.97 -10.54 6.12
N PHE A 134 8.37 -9.69 5.17
CA PHE A 134 8.47 -10.01 3.75
C PHE A 134 9.85 -9.61 3.23
N PRO A 135 10.87 -10.46 3.40
CA PRO A 135 12.24 -10.14 3.03
C PRO A 135 12.36 -9.68 1.57
N LYS A 136 13.05 -8.58 1.35
CA LYS A 136 13.21 -7.98 0.01
C LYS A 136 13.93 -8.92 -0.96
N ALA A 137 14.82 -9.78 -0.45
CA ALA A 137 15.53 -10.79 -1.25
C ALA A 137 14.58 -11.84 -1.84
N ASP A 138 13.52 -12.21 -1.11
CA ASP A 138 12.57 -13.24 -1.55
C ASP A 138 11.68 -12.78 -2.71
N ARG A 139 11.57 -11.46 -2.92
CA ARG A 139 10.81 -10.82 -4.00
C ARG A 139 11.70 -10.14 -5.05
N SER A 140 12.99 -10.51 -5.10
CA SER A 140 13.91 -10.05 -6.13
C SER A 140 13.54 -10.66 -7.49
N GLY A 141 13.27 -9.82 -8.49
CA GLY A 141 12.91 -10.22 -9.84
C GLY A 141 11.53 -10.87 -9.99
N ARG A 142 10.67 -10.77 -8.99
CA ARG A 142 9.30 -11.32 -9.04
C ARG A 142 8.36 -10.59 -8.08
N PHE A 143 7.07 -10.62 -8.39
CA PHE A 143 6.04 -10.22 -7.43
C PHE A 143 5.79 -11.31 -6.40
N VAL A 144 5.67 -10.88 -5.14
CA VAL A 144 5.22 -11.71 -4.01
C VAL A 144 3.97 -11.08 -3.43
N THR A 145 2.94 -11.88 -3.18
CA THR A 145 1.69 -11.42 -2.57
C THR A 145 1.93 -11.18 -1.07
N LEU A 146 1.68 -9.97 -0.62
CA LEU A 146 1.88 -9.50 0.74
C LEU A 146 0.59 -9.60 1.56
N ALA A 147 -0.53 -9.19 0.95
CA ALA A 147 -1.87 -9.32 1.51
C ALA A 147 -2.85 -9.73 0.41
N SER A 148 -3.83 -10.59 0.73
CA SER A 148 -4.80 -11.08 -0.26
C SER A 148 -6.10 -11.55 0.39
N GLY A 149 -7.21 -11.32 -0.32
CA GLY A 149 -8.49 -11.96 -0.07
C GLY A 149 -8.83 -13.04 -1.10
N MET A 150 -7.90 -13.37 -2.01
CA MET A 150 -8.12 -14.32 -3.08
C MET A 150 -7.67 -15.73 -2.70
N ALA A 151 -8.35 -16.74 -3.19
CA ALA A 151 -7.97 -18.12 -3.00
C ALA A 151 -6.62 -18.43 -3.69
N GLY A 152 -5.80 -19.27 -3.06
CA GLY A 152 -4.50 -19.67 -3.58
C GLY A 152 -3.31 -18.81 -3.09
N ASP A 153 -3.56 -17.77 -2.32
CA ASP A 153 -2.54 -16.89 -1.77
C ASP A 153 -2.25 -17.17 -0.27
N GLU A 154 -2.13 -18.45 0.11
CA GLU A 154 -2.00 -18.86 1.53
C GLU A 154 -0.76 -18.28 2.25
N GLY A 155 0.24 -17.83 1.47
CA GLY A 155 1.43 -17.15 2.01
C GLY A 155 1.23 -15.70 2.41
N ALA A 156 0.13 -15.07 2.00
CA ALA A 156 -0.17 -13.66 2.24
C ALA A 156 -0.86 -13.42 3.59
N LEU A 157 -0.85 -12.16 4.05
CA LEU A 157 -1.73 -11.73 5.14
C LEU A 157 -3.18 -11.69 4.63
N PRO A 158 -4.16 -12.23 5.36
CA PRO A 158 -5.54 -12.27 4.88
C PRO A 158 -6.20 -10.89 4.94
N ILE A 159 -6.91 -10.53 3.89
CA ILE A 159 -7.87 -9.41 3.83
C ILE A 159 -9.22 -9.92 3.36
N ARG A 160 -10.30 -9.16 3.58
CA ARG A 160 -11.67 -9.52 3.18
C ARG A 160 -12.13 -8.74 1.96
N ALA A 161 -11.25 -8.58 1.00
CA ALA A 161 -11.51 -7.88 -0.25
C ALA A 161 -11.12 -8.76 -1.43
N ASP A 162 -11.82 -8.63 -2.55
CA ASP A 162 -11.38 -9.20 -3.82
C ASP A 162 -10.21 -8.36 -4.37
N ALA A 163 -9.07 -8.50 -3.71
CA ALA A 163 -7.87 -7.74 -4.00
C ALA A 163 -6.60 -8.46 -3.53
N ARG A 164 -5.47 -8.05 -4.11
CA ARG A 164 -4.11 -8.40 -3.70
C ARG A 164 -3.26 -7.15 -3.50
N VAL A 165 -2.41 -7.16 -2.50
CA VAL A 165 -1.29 -6.24 -2.36
C VAL A 165 -0.02 -7.03 -2.60
N MET A 166 0.78 -6.61 -3.55
CA MET A 166 1.96 -7.33 -4.01
C MET A 166 3.19 -6.43 -3.94
N GLY A 167 4.36 -7.02 -3.77
CA GLY A 167 5.63 -6.30 -3.78
C GLY A 167 6.68 -7.01 -4.62
N ALA A 168 7.55 -6.23 -5.27
CA ALA A 168 8.72 -6.74 -5.98
C ALA A 168 9.93 -5.83 -5.76
N THR A 169 11.12 -6.42 -5.82
CA THR A 169 12.39 -5.70 -5.95
C THR A 169 12.92 -5.94 -7.36
N VAL A 170 13.23 -4.88 -8.08
CA VAL A 170 13.63 -4.94 -9.49
C VAL A 170 14.95 -4.19 -9.63
N LYS A 171 16.00 -4.84 -10.12
CA LYS A 171 17.29 -4.20 -10.34
C LYS A 171 17.28 -3.37 -11.62
N ALA A 172 18.17 -2.40 -11.72
CA ALA A 172 18.39 -1.66 -12.96
C ALA A 172 18.64 -2.60 -14.14
N GLY A 173 17.84 -2.45 -15.21
CA GLY A 173 17.87 -3.28 -16.42
C GLY A 173 17.12 -4.63 -16.29
N GLU A 174 16.70 -5.02 -15.10
CA GLU A 174 15.90 -6.25 -14.88
C GLU A 174 14.46 -6.05 -15.36
N ARG A 175 13.87 -7.13 -15.87
CA ARG A 175 12.49 -7.18 -16.34
C ARG A 175 11.68 -8.15 -15.49
N VAL A 176 10.51 -7.70 -15.03
CA VAL A 176 9.54 -8.51 -14.28
C VAL A 176 8.19 -8.45 -14.99
N SER A 177 7.56 -9.59 -15.18
CA SER A 177 6.25 -9.71 -15.81
C SER A 177 5.22 -10.17 -14.78
N LEU A 178 4.04 -9.58 -14.80
CA LEU A 178 2.90 -9.93 -13.94
C LEU A 178 1.65 -10.14 -14.78
N PRO A 179 1.09 -11.36 -14.83
CA PRO A 179 -0.23 -11.59 -15.40
C PRO A 179 -1.31 -10.85 -14.59
N LEU A 180 -2.22 -10.18 -15.28
CA LEU A 180 -3.37 -9.49 -14.69
C LEU A 180 -4.66 -9.92 -15.42
N ASP A 181 -5.79 -9.76 -14.76
CA ASP A 181 -7.09 -9.86 -15.41
C ASP A 181 -7.45 -8.47 -15.98
N PRO A 182 -7.71 -8.32 -17.28
CA PRO A 182 -7.99 -7.02 -17.89
C PRO A 182 -9.29 -6.35 -17.39
N SER A 183 -10.15 -7.08 -16.68
CA SER A 183 -11.34 -6.51 -16.04
C SER A 183 -11.06 -5.86 -14.69
N ARG A 184 -9.84 -6.03 -14.12
CA ARG A 184 -9.46 -5.55 -12.81
C ARG A 184 -8.70 -4.23 -12.88
N HIS A 185 -8.51 -3.61 -11.73
CA HIS A 185 -7.84 -2.34 -11.55
C HIS A 185 -6.52 -2.56 -10.83
N ALA A 186 -5.39 -2.29 -11.49
CA ALA A 186 -4.11 -2.32 -10.84
C ALA A 186 -3.60 -0.90 -10.55
N TYR A 187 -2.97 -0.72 -9.40
CA TYR A 187 -2.34 0.54 -9.00
C TYR A 187 -0.93 0.28 -8.47
N LEU A 188 0.09 0.81 -9.14
CA LEU A 188 1.49 0.57 -8.82
C LEU A 188 2.15 1.87 -8.35
N VAL A 189 2.96 1.76 -7.28
CA VAL A 189 3.79 2.87 -6.78
C VAL A 189 5.18 2.33 -6.47
N PRO A 190 6.24 2.87 -7.08
CA PRO A 190 7.61 2.60 -6.65
C PRO A 190 7.86 3.23 -5.28
N ALA A 191 8.13 2.40 -4.27
CA ALA A 191 8.52 2.88 -2.94
C ALA A 191 9.91 3.51 -2.96
N ARG A 192 10.76 3.06 -3.90
CA ARG A 192 12.12 3.54 -4.16
C ARG A 192 12.50 3.27 -5.61
N GLY A 193 13.40 4.08 -6.16
CA GLY A 193 13.91 3.96 -7.53
C GLY A 193 12.84 4.29 -8.58
N ALA A 194 13.16 4.07 -9.84
CA ALA A 194 12.28 4.32 -10.96
C ALA A 194 12.14 3.06 -11.82
N VAL A 195 10.94 2.87 -12.38
CA VAL A 195 10.63 1.76 -13.28
C VAL A 195 9.99 2.28 -14.57
N GLU A 196 10.02 1.48 -15.61
CA GLU A 196 9.20 1.63 -16.79
C GLU A 196 8.10 0.54 -16.74
N VAL A 197 6.86 0.93 -16.93
CA VAL A 197 5.70 0.05 -16.95
C VAL A 197 5.08 0.16 -18.34
N ASP A 198 5.19 -0.90 -19.15
CA ASP A 198 4.73 -0.94 -20.55
C ASP A 198 5.11 0.33 -21.34
N GLY A 199 6.38 0.76 -21.25
CA GLY A 199 6.90 1.95 -21.92
C GLY A 199 6.65 3.28 -21.21
N VAL A 200 5.92 3.30 -20.09
CA VAL A 200 5.65 4.52 -19.30
C VAL A 200 6.60 4.59 -18.11
N ARG A 201 7.41 5.64 -18.03
CA ARG A 201 8.30 5.89 -16.88
C ARG A 201 7.48 6.30 -15.64
N ILE A 202 7.70 5.59 -14.53
CA ILE A 202 7.13 5.85 -13.22
C ILE A 202 8.29 6.07 -12.25
N ASP A 203 8.42 7.29 -11.77
CA ASP A 203 9.46 7.66 -10.80
C ASP A 203 9.07 7.26 -9.38
N ALA A 204 10.04 7.28 -8.45
CA ALA A 204 9.78 6.97 -7.05
C ALA A 204 8.59 7.79 -6.51
N ARG A 205 7.65 7.10 -5.87
CA ARG A 205 6.44 7.67 -5.25
C ARG A 205 5.38 8.21 -6.23
N ASP A 206 5.61 8.12 -7.55
CA ASP A 206 4.53 8.34 -8.52
C ASP A 206 3.55 7.18 -8.48
N GLY A 207 2.29 7.42 -8.83
CA GLY A 207 1.29 6.39 -9.03
C GLY A 207 1.15 6.03 -10.51
N ALA A 208 0.89 4.76 -10.80
CA ALA A 208 0.42 4.28 -12.10
C ALA A 208 -0.94 3.61 -11.93
N ALA A 209 -2.00 4.23 -12.47
CA ALA A 209 -3.32 3.64 -12.54
C ALA A 209 -3.43 2.82 -13.85
N ILE A 210 -3.76 1.54 -13.73
CA ILE A 210 -3.63 0.55 -14.80
C ILE A 210 -4.95 -0.21 -14.95
N THR A 211 -5.47 -0.30 -16.17
CA THR A 211 -6.66 -1.08 -16.54
C THR A 211 -6.52 -1.66 -17.95
N GLU A 212 -7.32 -2.66 -18.27
CA GLU A 212 -7.45 -3.23 -19.61
C GLU A 212 -6.12 -3.82 -20.13
N VAL A 213 -5.33 -4.45 -19.24
CA VAL A 213 -4.11 -5.16 -19.59
C VAL A 213 -4.16 -6.59 -19.03
N ASP A 214 -3.77 -7.57 -19.84
CA ASP A 214 -3.71 -8.98 -19.46
C ASP A 214 -2.35 -9.38 -18.86
N ARG A 215 -1.35 -8.52 -19.06
CA ARG A 215 0.02 -8.69 -18.58
C ARG A 215 0.69 -7.33 -18.43
N LEU A 216 1.39 -7.17 -17.33
CA LEU A 216 2.18 -5.98 -17.05
C LEU A 216 3.66 -6.31 -17.19
N GLU A 217 4.39 -5.52 -17.99
CA GLU A 217 5.84 -5.62 -18.11
C GLU A 217 6.50 -4.45 -17.39
N ILE A 218 7.35 -4.76 -16.42
CA ILE A 218 8.04 -3.76 -15.60
C ILE A 218 9.54 -3.91 -15.81
N VAL A 219 10.21 -2.81 -16.14
CA VAL A 219 11.67 -2.74 -16.29
C VAL A 219 12.24 -1.79 -15.25
N GLY A 220 13.20 -2.24 -14.48
CA GLY A 220 13.96 -1.36 -13.57
C GLY A 220 14.78 -0.35 -14.36
N LEU A 221 14.50 0.94 -14.17
CA LEU A 221 15.36 2.03 -14.66
C LEU A 221 16.48 2.32 -13.66
N GLU A 222 16.21 2.03 -12.39
CA GLU A 222 17.10 2.07 -11.25
C GLU A 222 16.85 0.82 -10.40
N ASP A 223 17.66 0.58 -9.37
CA ASP A 223 17.32 -0.42 -8.35
C ASP A 223 16.07 0.05 -7.62
N ALA A 224 14.97 -0.63 -7.86
CA ALA A 224 13.64 -0.22 -7.47
C ALA A 224 12.98 -1.22 -6.51
N GLU A 225 12.09 -0.70 -5.69
CA GLU A 225 11.16 -1.45 -4.87
C GLU A 225 9.75 -0.96 -5.22
N VAL A 226 8.89 -1.86 -5.68
CA VAL A 226 7.54 -1.52 -6.12
C VAL A 226 6.49 -2.23 -5.27
N VAL A 227 5.40 -1.52 -5.02
CA VAL A 227 4.18 -2.07 -4.40
C VAL A 227 3.05 -1.91 -5.40
N LEU A 228 2.22 -2.93 -5.55
CA LEU A 228 1.10 -2.96 -6.47
C LEU A 228 -0.14 -3.47 -5.74
N VAL A 229 -1.26 -2.81 -5.93
CA VAL A 229 -2.60 -3.31 -5.60
C VAL A 229 -3.27 -3.77 -6.89
N ASP A 230 -3.82 -4.98 -6.89
CA ASP A 230 -4.71 -5.53 -7.91
C ASP A 230 -6.08 -5.72 -7.25
N ALA A 231 -7.11 -5.00 -7.69
CA ALA A 231 -8.44 -4.97 -7.09
C ALA A 231 -9.55 -5.14 -8.11
N ALA A 232 -10.69 -5.68 -7.68
CA ALA A 232 -11.91 -5.78 -8.48
C ALA A 232 -12.50 -4.40 -8.81
#